data_2a116b2f1492389b4c8e693b4b45b7b4
#
_entry.id   2a116b2f1492389b4c8e693b4b45b7b4
#
_cell.length_a   1.000
_cell.length_b   1.000
_cell.length_c   1.000
_cell.angle_alpha   90.00
_cell.angle_beta   90.00
_cell.angle_gamma   90.00
#
_symmetry.space_group_name_H-M   'P 1'
#
loop_
_entity.id
_entity.type
_entity.pdbx_description
1 polymer ?
#
loop_
_entity_poly.entity_id
_entity_poly.type
_entity_poly.pdbx_seq_one_letter_code
_entity_poly.pdbx_strand_id
1 'polypeptide(L)'
;PGFKVVMYDTLEDFYLAEALEYVDAWKKSTPDNPVGICGPIGPTEQLPLVARLVNSLGLSLRSAHFWGMDEWHDGKKEVSMKHPLSFEKADRELCFNRIDRRLRMPDKNLHFPKADTKPYVDSWEGVCCAVMQGGQGDIKHWAFNDPLPRKGKWKNSPPLPKEYRKLGTRVVDLHPVTLAQNARTSGGGNITMVPQKAITVGPQETWKAEKVSIWQAGTHDSPFGQRLTTLMISEGLVDSAVPMSLLA
;
A
#
# COMPACT_ATOMS: atom_id res chain seq x y z
N PRO A 1 -8.54 16.12 13.42
CA PRO A 1 -8.53 14.76 12.90
C PRO A 1 -8.01 13.83 13.99
N GLY A 2 -8.75 12.76 14.30
CA GLY A 2 -8.40 11.90 15.42
C GLY A 2 -7.44 10.81 14.98
N PHE A 3 -6.27 10.74 15.61
CA PHE A 3 -5.42 9.57 15.59
C PHE A 3 -6.00 8.51 16.55
N LYS A 4 -6.15 7.28 16.09
CA LYS A 4 -6.70 6.18 16.88
C LYS A 4 -5.81 4.95 16.75
N VAL A 5 -5.44 4.35 17.86
CA VAL A 5 -4.82 3.03 17.93
C VAL A 5 -5.87 2.00 18.30
N VAL A 6 -5.94 0.92 17.55
CA VAL A 6 -6.82 -0.23 17.82
C VAL A 6 -5.94 -1.46 17.98
N MET A 7 -6.14 -2.18 19.07
CA MET A 7 -5.44 -3.43 19.36
C MET A 7 -6.38 -4.61 19.11
N TYR A 8 -5.84 -5.71 18.62
CA TYR A 8 -6.54 -6.97 18.41
C TYR A 8 -5.84 -8.06 19.21
N ASP A 9 -6.61 -8.93 19.84
CA ASP A 9 -6.08 -10.02 20.68
C ASP A 9 -5.60 -11.21 19.82
N THR A 10 -6.18 -11.37 18.62
CA THR A 10 -5.84 -12.46 17.70
C THR A 10 -5.49 -11.94 16.30
N LEU A 11 -4.68 -12.69 15.55
CA LEU A 11 -4.40 -12.38 14.16
C LEU A 11 -5.64 -12.60 13.28
N GLU A 12 -6.51 -13.51 13.63
CA GLU A 12 -7.76 -13.77 12.93
C GLU A 12 -8.67 -12.55 12.95
N ASP A 13 -8.88 -11.95 14.12
CA ASP A 13 -9.68 -10.73 14.27
C ASP A 13 -9.02 -9.54 13.55
N PHE A 14 -7.70 -9.45 13.64
CA PHE A 14 -6.92 -8.44 12.96
C PHE A 14 -7.12 -8.51 11.43
N TYR A 15 -6.90 -9.67 10.81
CA TYR A 15 -7.05 -9.83 9.36
C TYR A 15 -8.51 -9.71 8.91
N LEU A 16 -9.46 -10.16 9.73
CA LEU A 16 -10.88 -9.97 9.44
C LEU A 16 -11.25 -8.49 9.44
N ALA A 17 -10.81 -7.74 10.43
CA ALA A 17 -11.07 -6.30 10.51
C ALA A 17 -10.41 -5.55 9.34
N GLU A 18 -9.20 -5.94 8.95
CA GLU A 18 -8.50 -5.40 7.77
C GLU A 18 -9.28 -5.70 6.48
N ALA A 19 -9.80 -6.91 6.32
CA ALA A 19 -10.61 -7.29 5.16
C ALA A 19 -11.96 -6.54 5.12
N LEU A 20 -12.56 -6.29 6.28
CA LEU A 20 -13.82 -5.55 6.37
C LEU A 20 -13.68 -4.08 5.92
N GLU A 21 -12.50 -3.46 6.03
CA GLU A 21 -12.28 -2.13 5.46
C GLU A 21 -12.50 -2.09 3.95
N TYR A 22 -12.09 -3.14 3.22
CA TYR A 22 -12.34 -3.27 1.77
C TYR A 22 -13.84 -3.35 1.48
N VAL A 23 -14.55 -4.21 2.19
CA VAL A 23 -15.99 -4.39 2.03
C VAL A 23 -16.74 -3.10 2.36
N ASP A 24 -16.37 -2.44 3.45
CA ASP A 24 -17.00 -1.20 3.90
C ASP A 24 -16.77 -0.02 2.95
N ALA A 25 -15.63 0.03 2.31
CA ALA A 25 -15.35 1.01 1.26
C ALA A 25 -16.17 0.69 -0.01
N TRP A 26 -16.05 -0.53 -0.52
CA TRP A 26 -16.64 -0.91 -1.80
C TRP A 26 -18.17 -0.99 -1.80
N LYS A 27 -18.81 -1.29 -0.66
CA LYS A 27 -20.27 -1.27 -0.57
C LYS A 27 -20.89 0.13 -0.78
N LYS A 28 -20.08 1.18 -0.67
CA LYS A 28 -20.52 2.57 -0.92
C LYS A 28 -20.42 2.95 -2.40
N SER A 29 -19.77 2.13 -3.22
CA SER A 29 -19.51 2.45 -4.62
C SER A 29 -20.75 2.25 -5.48
N THR A 30 -21.06 3.26 -6.28
CA THR A 30 -22.13 3.24 -7.28
C THR A 30 -21.58 3.71 -8.64
N PRO A 31 -22.30 3.49 -9.76
CA PRO A 31 -21.88 4.02 -11.06
C PRO A 31 -21.71 5.55 -11.08
N ASP A 32 -22.55 6.26 -10.34
CA ASP A 32 -22.54 7.74 -10.28
C ASP A 32 -21.54 8.28 -9.23
N ASN A 33 -21.15 7.45 -8.27
CA ASN A 33 -20.18 7.80 -7.24
C ASN A 33 -19.23 6.60 -7.01
N PRO A 34 -18.25 6.39 -7.91
CA PRO A 34 -17.32 5.30 -7.78
C PRO A 34 -16.37 5.49 -6.58
N VAL A 35 -16.21 4.43 -5.80
CA VAL A 35 -15.36 4.41 -4.62
C VAL A 35 -14.29 3.33 -4.76
N GLY A 36 -13.09 3.66 -4.35
CA GLY A 36 -11.95 2.75 -4.38
C GLY A 36 -11.18 2.69 -3.08
N ILE A 37 -10.26 1.75 -3.06
CA ILE A 37 -9.27 1.55 -1.99
C ILE A 37 -7.88 1.51 -2.62
N CYS A 38 -6.90 2.13 -1.96
CA CYS A 38 -5.50 1.94 -2.25
C CYS A 38 -4.94 0.94 -1.23
N GLY A 39 -4.52 -0.22 -1.71
CA GLY A 39 -4.14 -1.35 -0.84
C GLY A 39 -2.74 -1.89 -1.09
N PRO A 40 -2.08 -2.46 -0.04
CA PRO A 40 -0.73 -2.98 -0.10
C PRO A 40 -0.69 -4.46 -0.50
N ILE A 41 0.48 -4.93 -0.85
CA ILE A 41 0.89 -6.32 -0.69
C ILE A 41 1.82 -6.40 0.53
N GLY A 42 1.23 -6.78 1.64
CA GLY A 42 1.87 -6.96 2.94
C GLY A 42 1.22 -6.14 4.05
N PRO A 43 0.46 -6.81 4.91
CA PRO A 43 0.16 -8.24 4.93
C PRO A 43 -0.72 -8.68 3.74
N THR A 44 -0.85 -9.99 3.52
CA THR A 44 -1.61 -10.56 2.39
C THR A 44 -2.75 -11.46 2.84
N GLU A 45 -2.81 -11.79 4.11
CA GLU A 45 -3.75 -12.76 4.70
C GLU A 45 -5.20 -12.28 4.63
N GLN A 46 -5.43 -10.98 4.63
CA GLN A 46 -6.76 -10.37 4.46
C GLN A 46 -7.31 -10.57 3.03
N LEU A 47 -6.46 -10.65 2.01
CA LEU A 47 -6.91 -10.66 0.61
C LEU A 47 -7.84 -11.85 0.27
N PRO A 48 -7.55 -13.10 0.67
CA PRO A 48 -8.50 -14.21 0.51
C PRO A 48 -9.78 -14.02 1.33
N LEU A 49 -9.71 -13.34 2.48
CA LEU A 49 -10.88 -13.03 3.30
C LEU A 49 -11.78 -12.01 2.60
N VAL A 50 -11.20 -10.98 1.99
CA VAL A 50 -11.94 -10.01 1.16
C VAL A 50 -12.73 -10.72 0.07
N ALA A 51 -12.08 -11.62 -0.69
CA ALA A 51 -12.77 -12.36 -1.76
C ALA A 51 -13.92 -13.21 -1.23
N ARG A 52 -13.73 -13.91 -0.09
CA ARG A 52 -14.80 -14.69 0.56
C ARG A 52 -15.96 -13.81 1.01
N LEU A 53 -15.68 -12.69 1.66
CA LEU A 53 -16.70 -11.75 2.12
C LEU A 53 -17.51 -11.17 0.95
N VAL A 54 -16.85 -10.73 -0.10
CA VAL A 54 -17.51 -10.21 -1.32
C VAL A 54 -18.45 -11.26 -1.92
N ASN A 55 -18.00 -12.51 -2.06
CA ASN A 55 -18.81 -13.61 -2.59
C ASN A 55 -20.00 -13.93 -1.66
N SER A 56 -19.76 -14.07 -0.35
CA SER A 56 -20.79 -14.42 0.62
C SER A 56 -21.89 -13.37 0.75
N LEU A 57 -21.50 -12.09 0.63
CA LEU A 57 -22.44 -10.95 0.69
C LEU A 57 -23.12 -10.67 -0.66
N GLY A 58 -22.69 -11.31 -1.74
CA GLY A 58 -23.15 -10.99 -3.09
C GLY A 58 -22.82 -9.56 -3.50
N LEU A 59 -21.73 -8.97 -2.95
CA LEU A 59 -21.38 -7.57 -3.17
C LEU A 59 -20.84 -7.36 -4.59
N SER A 60 -21.54 -6.57 -5.39
CA SER A 60 -21.08 -6.23 -6.74
C SER A 60 -19.98 -5.17 -6.70
N LEU A 61 -18.82 -5.50 -7.28
CA LEU A 61 -17.67 -4.59 -7.41
C LEU A 61 -17.62 -3.92 -8.80
N ARG A 62 -18.73 -3.90 -9.55
CA ARG A 62 -18.74 -3.42 -10.94
C ARG A 62 -18.37 -1.95 -11.09
N SER A 63 -18.68 -1.13 -10.09
CA SER A 63 -18.34 0.30 -10.02
C SER A 63 -17.21 0.61 -9.05
N ALA A 64 -16.75 -0.37 -8.29
CA ALA A 64 -15.67 -0.18 -7.34
C ALA A 64 -14.30 -0.12 -8.03
N HIS A 65 -13.34 0.54 -7.38
CA HIS A 65 -11.96 0.68 -7.85
C HIS A 65 -10.96 0.14 -6.83
N PHE A 66 -9.78 -0.22 -7.33
CA PHE A 66 -8.63 -0.60 -6.51
C PHE A 66 -7.35 -0.05 -7.10
N TRP A 67 -6.49 0.48 -6.24
CA TRP A 67 -5.13 0.88 -6.59
C TRP A 67 -4.15 0.02 -5.80
N GLY A 68 -3.35 -0.81 -6.52
CA GLY A 68 -2.15 -1.41 -5.93
C GLY A 68 -1.13 -0.31 -5.63
N MET A 69 -0.44 -0.39 -4.50
CA MET A 69 0.47 0.68 -4.07
C MET A 69 1.75 0.74 -4.88
N ASP A 70 2.25 -0.41 -5.31
CA ASP A 70 3.55 -0.50 -5.95
C ASP A 70 3.68 -1.73 -6.84
N GLU A 71 4.73 -1.76 -7.63
CA GLU A 71 5.19 -2.91 -8.40
C GLU A 71 6.71 -2.83 -8.57
N TRP A 72 7.36 -3.98 -8.70
CA TRP A 72 8.79 -4.06 -8.97
C TRP A 72 9.14 -3.55 -10.36
N HIS A 73 10.37 -3.00 -10.48
CA HIS A 73 10.90 -2.48 -11.73
C HIS A 73 12.24 -3.14 -12.05
N ASP A 74 12.39 -3.71 -13.24
CA ASP A 74 13.55 -4.51 -13.67
C ASP A 74 14.74 -3.67 -14.17
N GLY A 75 14.63 -2.35 -14.08
CA GLY A 75 15.59 -1.39 -14.62
C GLY A 75 15.13 -0.77 -15.95
N LYS A 76 14.15 -1.38 -16.65
CA LYS A 76 13.58 -0.87 -17.92
C LYS A 76 12.09 -0.56 -17.79
N LYS A 77 11.34 -1.44 -17.13
CA LYS A 77 9.90 -1.33 -16.93
C LYS A 77 9.47 -2.10 -15.69
N GLU A 78 8.18 -2.10 -15.39
CA GLU A 78 7.59 -2.98 -14.38
C GLU A 78 7.87 -4.45 -14.69
N VAL A 79 8.03 -5.27 -13.67
CA VAL A 79 8.18 -6.71 -13.85
C VAL A 79 6.89 -7.32 -14.43
N SER A 80 7.04 -8.39 -15.18
CA SER A 80 5.91 -9.17 -15.69
C SER A 80 5.20 -9.89 -14.53
N MET A 81 3.89 -10.12 -14.64
CA MET A 81 3.13 -11.01 -13.74
C MET A 81 3.67 -12.46 -13.68
N LYS A 82 4.62 -12.84 -14.54
CA LYS A 82 5.36 -14.11 -14.43
C LYS A 82 6.46 -14.04 -13.37
N HIS A 83 6.86 -12.84 -12.96
CA HIS A 83 7.85 -12.67 -11.91
C HIS A 83 7.30 -13.19 -10.58
N PRO A 84 8.06 -14.00 -9.81
CA PRO A 84 7.55 -14.61 -8.59
C PRO A 84 7.12 -13.59 -7.52
N LEU A 85 7.72 -12.41 -7.52
CA LEU A 85 7.45 -11.34 -6.55
C LEU A 85 6.47 -10.28 -7.06
N SER A 86 5.86 -10.41 -8.26
CA SER A 86 4.93 -9.39 -8.77
C SER A 86 3.76 -9.17 -7.83
N PHE A 87 3.53 -7.92 -7.46
CA PHE A 87 2.44 -7.51 -6.59
C PHE A 87 1.10 -7.55 -7.31
N GLU A 88 1.03 -7.11 -8.56
CA GLU A 88 -0.19 -7.27 -9.37
C GLU A 88 -0.63 -8.73 -9.45
N LYS A 89 0.32 -9.66 -9.65
CA LYS A 89 0.02 -11.09 -9.63
C LYS A 89 -0.57 -11.51 -8.29
N ALA A 90 0.05 -11.11 -7.19
CA ALA A 90 -0.39 -11.49 -5.85
C ALA A 90 -1.81 -10.97 -5.55
N ASP A 91 -2.11 -9.70 -5.84
CA ASP A 91 -3.45 -9.13 -5.68
C ASP A 91 -4.49 -9.90 -6.49
N ARG A 92 -4.19 -10.20 -7.77
CA ARG A 92 -5.10 -10.93 -8.64
C ARG A 92 -5.34 -12.35 -8.16
N GLU A 93 -4.29 -13.09 -7.79
CA GLU A 93 -4.39 -14.49 -7.38
C GLU A 93 -4.99 -14.66 -5.98
N LEU A 94 -4.69 -13.76 -5.05
CA LEU A 94 -5.15 -13.87 -3.67
C LEU A 94 -6.56 -13.28 -3.47
N CYS A 95 -6.95 -12.29 -4.26
CA CYS A 95 -8.24 -11.61 -4.11
C CYS A 95 -9.07 -11.65 -5.40
N PHE A 96 -8.73 -10.85 -6.40
CA PHE A 96 -9.65 -10.52 -7.49
C PHE A 96 -10.08 -11.71 -8.33
N ASN A 97 -9.19 -12.67 -8.61
CA ASN A 97 -9.53 -13.87 -9.37
C ASN A 97 -10.40 -14.87 -8.60
N ARG A 98 -10.48 -14.73 -7.27
CA ARG A 98 -11.32 -15.57 -6.39
C ARG A 98 -12.74 -15.06 -6.24
N ILE A 99 -13.02 -13.84 -6.71
CA ILE A 99 -14.35 -13.26 -6.69
C ILE A 99 -15.16 -13.81 -7.87
N ASP A 100 -16.42 -14.14 -7.64
CA ASP A 100 -17.35 -14.61 -8.66
C ASP A 100 -17.40 -13.64 -9.85
N ARG A 101 -17.38 -14.17 -11.08
CA ARG A 101 -17.34 -13.36 -12.31
C ARG A 101 -18.42 -12.28 -12.38
N ARG A 102 -19.64 -12.58 -11.89
CA ARG A 102 -20.77 -11.63 -11.87
C ARG A 102 -20.56 -10.44 -10.91
N LEU A 103 -19.75 -10.65 -9.85
CA LEU A 103 -19.48 -9.67 -8.81
C LEU A 103 -18.16 -8.92 -9.03
N ARG A 104 -17.27 -9.51 -9.82
CA ARG A 104 -15.88 -9.09 -9.97
C ARG A 104 -15.74 -7.67 -10.49
N MET A 105 -14.78 -6.95 -9.93
CA MET A 105 -14.31 -5.66 -10.42
C MET A 105 -13.81 -5.79 -11.86
N PRO A 106 -14.22 -4.89 -12.78
CA PRO A 106 -13.67 -4.87 -14.15
C PRO A 106 -12.19 -4.55 -14.15
N ASP A 107 -11.41 -5.13 -15.10
CA ASP A 107 -9.98 -4.88 -15.20
C ASP A 107 -9.63 -3.38 -15.35
N LYS A 108 -10.47 -2.61 -16.01
CA LYS A 108 -10.29 -1.15 -16.16
C LYS A 108 -10.34 -0.38 -14.82
N ASN A 109 -10.88 -0.99 -13.77
CA ASN A 109 -10.99 -0.42 -12.42
C ASN A 109 -9.91 -0.98 -11.48
N LEU A 110 -9.05 -1.90 -11.96
CA LEU A 110 -7.89 -2.41 -11.25
C LEU A 110 -6.66 -1.65 -11.73
N HIS A 111 -6.15 -0.77 -10.88
CA HIS A 111 -5.04 0.11 -11.21
C HIS A 111 -3.76 -0.35 -10.53
N PHE A 112 -2.79 -0.76 -11.34
CA PHE A 112 -1.46 -1.14 -10.86
C PHE A 112 -0.43 -0.18 -11.43
N PRO A 113 0.55 0.29 -10.65
CA PRO A 113 1.55 1.23 -11.15
C PRO A 113 2.43 0.57 -12.20
N LYS A 114 2.68 1.30 -13.29
CA LYS A 114 3.51 0.90 -14.41
C LYS A 114 4.64 1.92 -14.60
N ALA A 115 5.66 1.58 -15.41
CA ALA A 115 6.77 2.48 -15.69
C ALA A 115 6.28 3.80 -16.33
N ASP A 116 5.28 3.73 -17.22
CA ASP A 116 4.45 4.89 -17.55
C ASP A 116 3.45 5.11 -16.43
N THR A 117 3.74 6.06 -15.55
CA THR A 117 2.92 6.34 -14.37
C THR A 117 1.65 7.14 -14.67
N LYS A 118 1.57 7.75 -15.87
CA LYS A 118 0.48 8.67 -16.18
C LYS A 118 -0.92 8.01 -16.10
N PRO A 119 -1.19 6.83 -16.69
CA PRO A 119 -2.50 6.21 -16.58
C PRO A 119 -2.90 5.89 -15.14
N TYR A 120 -1.92 5.51 -14.30
CA TYR A 120 -2.16 5.26 -12.87
C TYR A 120 -2.53 6.55 -12.13
N VAL A 121 -1.79 7.63 -12.37
CA VAL A 121 -2.08 8.95 -11.75
C VAL A 121 -3.43 9.48 -12.22
N ASP A 122 -3.72 9.40 -13.51
CA ASP A 122 -5.01 9.85 -14.09
C ASP A 122 -6.20 9.05 -13.50
N SER A 123 -6.01 7.78 -13.13
CA SER A 123 -7.08 6.93 -12.59
C SER A 123 -7.61 7.37 -11.22
N TRP A 124 -6.90 8.26 -10.53
CA TRP A 124 -7.34 8.84 -9.27
C TRP A 124 -8.35 9.99 -9.45
N GLU A 125 -8.52 10.48 -10.67
CA GLU A 125 -9.45 11.57 -10.94
C GLU A 125 -10.89 11.04 -11.07
N GLY A 126 -11.82 11.71 -10.41
CA GLY A 126 -13.24 11.35 -10.46
C GLY A 126 -13.64 10.09 -9.68
N VAL A 127 -12.72 9.50 -8.91
CA VAL A 127 -12.99 8.35 -8.05
C VAL A 127 -12.58 8.69 -6.61
N CYS A 128 -13.50 8.47 -5.67
CA CYS A 128 -13.22 8.66 -4.26
C CYS A 128 -12.33 7.51 -3.74
N CYS A 129 -11.14 7.82 -3.22
CA CYS A 129 -10.36 6.85 -2.46
C CYS A 129 -10.82 6.88 -1.00
N ALA A 130 -11.64 5.92 -0.59
CA ALA A 130 -12.17 5.89 0.76
C ALA A 130 -11.10 5.56 1.80
N VAL A 131 -10.16 4.67 1.44
CA VAL A 131 -9.10 4.23 2.35
C VAL A 131 -7.79 4.05 1.60
N MET A 132 -6.73 4.64 2.14
CA MET A 132 -5.37 4.18 1.91
C MET A 132 -5.04 3.20 3.03
N GLN A 133 -5.05 1.91 2.71
CA GLN A 133 -4.69 0.86 3.64
C GLN A 133 -3.23 0.48 3.40
N GLY A 134 -2.40 0.42 4.44
CA GLY A 134 -1.00 0.10 4.27
C GLY A 134 -0.41 -0.66 5.46
N GLY A 135 0.69 -1.34 5.22
CA GLY A 135 1.59 -1.84 6.24
C GLY A 135 2.75 -0.87 6.48
N GLN A 136 3.51 -1.13 7.53
CA GLN A 136 4.77 -0.42 7.77
C GLN A 136 5.95 -1.32 7.46
N GLY A 137 6.83 -0.90 6.55
CA GLY A 137 8.10 -1.57 6.34
C GLY A 137 9.14 -1.29 7.43
N ASP A 138 10.22 -2.08 7.46
CA ASP A 138 11.30 -1.94 8.44
C ASP A 138 11.92 -0.53 8.44
N ILE A 139 11.98 0.14 7.29
CA ILE A 139 12.47 1.52 7.13
C ILE A 139 11.44 2.57 7.56
N LYS A 140 10.27 2.18 8.07
CA LYS A 140 9.16 3.06 8.47
C LYS A 140 8.57 3.85 7.30
N HIS A 141 8.32 3.16 6.20
CA HIS A 141 7.61 3.66 5.02
C HIS A 141 6.21 3.06 4.89
N TRP A 142 5.38 3.65 4.04
CA TRP A 142 4.23 3.00 3.40
C TRP A 142 4.49 2.90 1.90
N ALA A 143 3.99 1.86 1.23
CA ALA A 143 4.42 1.53 -0.11
C ALA A 143 5.96 1.54 -0.19
N PHE A 144 6.57 1.94 -1.28
CA PHE A 144 8.03 2.18 -1.31
C PHE A 144 8.40 3.68 -1.20
N ASN A 145 7.66 4.40 -0.34
CA ASN A 145 8.02 5.77 0.01
C ASN A 145 9.16 5.78 1.04
N ASP A 146 10.32 5.29 0.61
CA ASP A 146 11.54 5.27 1.41
C ASP A 146 12.05 6.68 1.74
N PRO A 147 12.86 6.86 2.80
CA PRO A 147 13.62 8.09 2.99
C PRO A 147 14.43 8.43 1.74
N LEU A 148 14.38 9.69 1.30
CA LEU A 148 15.12 10.08 0.09
C LEU A 148 16.63 9.96 0.30
N PRO A 149 17.38 9.53 -0.74
CA PRO A 149 18.83 9.43 -0.66
C PRO A 149 19.49 10.74 -0.26
N ARG A 150 20.47 10.66 0.65
CA ARG A 150 21.25 11.81 1.15
C ARG A 150 22.28 12.28 0.10
N LYS A 151 21.77 12.84 -1.00
CA LYS A 151 22.58 13.37 -2.12
C LYS A 151 21.99 14.67 -2.69
N GLY A 152 22.80 15.40 -3.44
CA GLY A 152 22.37 16.69 -4.00
C GLY A 152 21.90 17.65 -2.93
N LYS A 153 20.74 18.27 -3.13
CA LYS A 153 20.14 19.21 -2.17
C LYS A 153 19.81 18.59 -0.81
N TRP A 154 19.67 17.27 -0.75
CA TRP A 154 19.35 16.52 0.47
C TRP A 154 20.57 15.95 1.20
N LYS A 155 21.81 16.33 0.79
CA LYS A 155 23.06 15.80 1.35
C LYS A 155 23.14 16.01 2.87
N ASN A 156 22.80 17.17 3.36
CA ASN A 156 22.98 17.56 4.76
C ASN A 156 21.72 17.40 5.62
N SER A 157 20.54 17.43 5.01
CA SER A 157 19.26 17.27 5.72
C SER A 157 18.25 16.54 4.82
N PRO A 158 17.29 15.78 5.39
CA PRO A 158 16.20 15.22 4.60
C PRO A 158 15.32 16.34 4.04
N PRO A 159 14.45 16.06 3.05
CA PRO A 159 13.47 17.03 2.59
C PRO A 159 12.56 17.47 3.73
N LEU A 160 12.08 18.70 3.69
CA LEU A 160 11.02 19.12 4.61
C LEU A 160 9.76 18.25 4.37
N PRO A 161 8.94 17.99 5.41
CA PRO A 161 7.70 17.24 5.27
C PRO A 161 6.82 17.72 4.11
N LYS A 162 6.65 19.03 3.94
CA LYS A 162 5.89 19.63 2.84
C LYS A 162 6.46 19.36 1.45
N GLU A 163 7.77 19.13 1.34
CA GLU A 163 8.43 18.79 0.07
C GLU A 163 8.27 17.31 -0.22
N TYR A 164 8.42 16.47 0.80
CA TYR A 164 8.20 15.02 0.67
C TYR A 164 6.75 14.70 0.26
N ARG A 165 5.78 15.38 0.85
CA ARG A 165 4.35 15.24 0.53
C ARG A 165 3.97 15.59 -0.91
N LYS A 166 4.83 16.31 -1.63
CA LYS A 166 4.64 16.63 -3.06
C LYS A 166 5.15 15.55 -4.02
N LEU A 167 5.75 14.50 -3.52
CA LEU A 167 6.20 13.39 -4.36
C LEU A 167 4.98 12.62 -4.89
N GLY A 168 4.88 12.54 -6.21
CA GLY A 168 3.87 11.72 -6.89
C GLY A 168 4.33 10.29 -7.14
N THR A 169 3.49 9.52 -7.80
CA THR A 169 3.79 8.17 -8.28
C THR A 169 5.03 8.20 -9.17
N ARG A 170 6.01 7.32 -8.89
CA ARG A 170 7.32 7.39 -9.52
C ARG A 170 8.10 6.08 -9.44
N VAL A 171 9.12 5.95 -10.29
CA VAL A 171 10.17 4.93 -10.14
C VAL A 171 11.15 5.37 -9.06
N VAL A 172 11.52 4.46 -8.18
CA VAL A 172 12.45 4.68 -7.06
C VAL A 172 13.55 3.65 -7.03
N ASP A 173 14.74 4.07 -6.58
CA ASP A 173 15.76 3.15 -6.09
C ASP A 173 15.43 2.80 -4.64
N LEU A 174 15.44 1.51 -4.32
CA LEU A 174 15.04 1.04 -2.99
C LEU A 174 16.18 1.21 -1.97
N HIS A 175 15.80 1.57 -0.77
CA HIS A 175 16.74 1.66 0.35
C HIS A 175 17.28 0.28 0.72
N PRO A 176 18.57 0.13 1.11
CA PRO A 176 19.13 -1.17 1.49
C PRO A 176 18.34 -1.93 2.55
N VAL A 177 17.75 -1.23 3.53
CA VAL A 177 16.87 -1.85 4.54
C VAL A 177 15.61 -2.43 3.90
N THR A 178 15.01 -1.74 2.92
CA THR A 178 13.85 -2.24 2.16
C THR A 178 14.20 -3.48 1.36
N LEU A 179 15.39 -3.50 0.72
CA LEU A 179 15.87 -4.70 0.01
C LEU A 179 16.09 -5.88 0.96
N ALA A 180 16.72 -5.65 2.12
CA ALA A 180 16.96 -6.68 3.12
C ALA A 180 15.65 -7.23 3.70
N GLN A 181 14.68 -6.36 3.99
CA GLN A 181 13.35 -6.78 4.43
C GLN A 181 12.69 -7.69 3.41
N ASN A 182 12.63 -7.27 2.13
CA ASN A 182 11.97 -8.05 1.09
C ASN A 182 12.72 -9.36 0.78
N ALA A 183 14.05 -9.39 0.91
CA ALA A 183 14.80 -10.64 0.85
C ALA A 183 14.36 -11.61 1.95
N ARG A 184 14.19 -11.13 3.19
CA ARG A 184 13.73 -11.92 4.33
C ARG A 184 12.30 -12.41 4.17
N THR A 185 11.37 -11.52 3.77
CA THR A 185 9.93 -11.83 3.76
C THR A 185 9.46 -12.56 2.50
N SER A 186 10.11 -12.33 1.37
CA SER A 186 9.62 -12.80 0.07
C SER A 186 10.70 -13.46 -0.79
N GLY A 187 11.95 -13.11 -0.60
CA GLY A 187 13.08 -13.60 -1.41
C GLY A 187 13.77 -14.86 -0.87
N GLY A 188 13.19 -15.53 0.14
CA GLY A 188 13.81 -16.72 0.76
C GLY A 188 15.17 -16.45 1.39
N GLY A 189 15.45 -15.22 1.83
CA GLY A 189 16.73 -14.77 2.38
C GLY A 189 17.74 -14.31 1.31
N ASN A 190 17.42 -14.48 0.02
CA ASN A 190 18.32 -14.12 -1.07
C ASN A 190 18.06 -12.71 -1.59
N ILE A 191 18.91 -11.76 -1.25
CA ILE A 191 18.79 -10.35 -1.66
C ILE A 191 18.87 -10.17 -3.18
N THR A 192 19.56 -11.08 -3.91
CA THR A 192 19.69 -10.98 -5.37
C THR A 192 18.38 -11.30 -6.10
N MET A 193 17.41 -11.92 -5.41
CA MET A 193 16.06 -12.17 -5.94
C MET A 193 15.17 -10.93 -5.89
N VAL A 194 15.54 -9.90 -5.13
CA VAL A 194 14.74 -8.68 -4.95
C VAL A 194 15.19 -7.64 -5.96
N PRO A 195 14.30 -7.13 -6.82
CA PRO A 195 14.62 -6.02 -7.70
C PRO A 195 15.04 -4.78 -6.91
N GLN A 196 16.06 -4.07 -7.42
CA GLN A 196 16.62 -2.89 -6.74
C GLN A 196 15.78 -1.62 -6.92
N LYS A 197 14.79 -1.67 -7.82
CA LYS A 197 13.91 -0.57 -8.14
C LYS A 197 12.45 -1.00 -8.04
N ALA A 198 11.60 -0.02 -7.79
CA ALA A 198 10.15 -0.20 -7.83
C ALA A 198 9.47 1.03 -8.43
N ILE A 199 8.22 0.87 -8.80
CA ILE A 199 7.28 1.94 -9.09
C ILE A 199 6.36 2.03 -7.88
N THR A 200 6.22 3.20 -7.28
CA THR A 200 5.44 3.36 -6.04
C THR A 200 4.47 4.52 -6.17
N VAL A 201 3.27 4.33 -5.62
CA VAL A 201 2.34 5.44 -5.39
C VAL A 201 3.00 6.50 -4.52
N GLY A 202 2.77 7.75 -4.82
CA GLY A 202 3.34 8.84 -4.04
C GLY A 202 2.44 9.36 -2.92
N PRO A 203 3.01 10.12 -1.98
CA PRO A 203 2.23 10.88 -1.02
C PRO A 203 1.14 11.73 -1.66
N GLN A 204 1.40 12.33 -2.82
CA GLN A 204 0.46 13.19 -3.52
C GLN A 204 -0.86 12.48 -3.86
N GLU A 205 -0.81 11.20 -4.22
CA GLU A 205 -1.98 10.38 -4.48
C GLU A 205 -2.59 9.88 -3.17
N THR A 206 -1.77 9.30 -2.27
CA THR A 206 -2.27 8.69 -1.03
C THR A 206 -2.92 9.70 -0.07
N TRP A 207 -2.54 10.99 -0.13
CA TRP A 207 -3.21 12.06 0.62
C TRP A 207 -4.61 12.44 0.10
N LYS A 208 -5.04 11.90 -1.05
CA LYS A 208 -6.42 12.04 -1.54
C LYS A 208 -7.39 11.11 -0.79
N ALA A 209 -6.88 10.10 -0.06
CA ALA A 209 -7.72 9.17 0.68
C ALA A 209 -8.43 9.85 1.85
N GLU A 210 -9.72 9.52 2.03
CA GLU A 210 -10.53 10.03 3.15
C GLU A 210 -10.04 9.48 4.50
N LYS A 211 -9.51 8.27 4.49
CA LYS A 211 -8.96 7.59 5.67
C LYS A 211 -7.61 6.99 5.35
N VAL A 212 -6.68 7.13 6.27
CA VAL A 212 -5.42 6.37 6.29
C VAL A 212 -5.52 5.31 7.38
N SER A 213 -5.23 4.06 7.02
CA SER A 213 -5.32 2.91 7.91
C SER A 213 -4.04 2.08 7.82
N ILE A 214 -3.25 2.04 8.89
CA ILE A 214 -1.97 1.32 8.90
C ILE A 214 -2.11 0.08 9.78
N TRP A 215 -1.84 -1.07 9.17
CA TRP A 215 -1.98 -2.39 9.76
C TRP A 215 -0.61 -3.01 10.03
N GLN A 216 -0.38 -3.41 11.26
CA GLN A 216 0.91 -3.91 11.74
C GLN A 216 0.70 -5.25 12.43
N ALA A 217 0.75 -6.32 11.62
CA ALA A 217 0.54 -7.68 12.09
C ALA A 217 1.65 -8.13 13.03
N GLY A 218 1.26 -8.65 14.16
CA GLY A 218 1.98 -9.48 15.12
C GLY A 218 3.42 -9.16 15.37
N THR A 219 3.74 -8.42 16.40
CA THR A 219 5.13 -8.13 16.65
C THR A 219 5.44 -8.05 18.11
N HIS A 220 5.17 -9.15 18.75
CA HIS A 220 5.78 -9.42 20.03
C HIS A 220 7.31 -9.38 19.93
N ASP A 221 7.86 -9.74 18.76
CA ASP A 221 9.29 -9.94 18.55
C ASP A 221 10.06 -8.68 18.15
N SER A 222 9.40 -7.64 17.59
CA SER A 222 10.05 -6.39 17.24
C SER A 222 9.10 -5.17 17.28
N PRO A 223 8.60 -4.81 18.46
CA PRO A 223 7.63 -3.72 18.60
C PRO A 223 8.27 -2.33 18.47
N PHE A 224 9.61 -2.23 18.47
CA PHE A 224 10.31 -0.94 18.52
C PHE A 224 9.95 -0.03 17.33
N GLY A 225 9.95 -0.56 16.12
CA GLY A 225 9.64 0.23 14.93
C GLY A 225 8.23 0.79 14.93
N GLN A 226 7.28 0.01 15.39
CA GLN A 226 5.88 0.41 15.52
C GLN A 226 5.68 1.39 16.66
N ARG A 227 6.31 1.16 17.81
CA ARG A 227 6.29 2.09 18.95
C ARG A 227 6.84 3.45 18.56
N LEU A 228 7.96 3.48 17.83
CA LEU A 228 8.57 4.73 17.38
C LEU A 228 7.60 5.54 16.50
N THR A 229 7.04 4.91 15.47
CA THR A 229 6.13 5.62 14.56
C THR A 229 4.81 5.99 15.22
N THR A 230 4.26 5.12 16.07
CA THR A 230 3.06 5.43 16.85
C THR A 230 3.31 6.64 17.78
N LEU A 231 4.44 6.66 18.47
CA LEU A 231 4.83 7.80 19.30
C LEU A 231 4.98 9.07 18.47
N MET A 232 5.72 9.00 17.36
CA MET A 232 5.92 10.19 16.49
C MET A 232 4.59 10.74 16.00
N ILE A 233 3.67 9.88 15.55
CA ILE A 233 2.35 10.29 15.06
C ILE A 233 1.51 10.90 16.20
N SER A 234 1.46 10.25 17.36
CA SER A 234 0.66 10.72 18.51
C SER A 234 1.14 12.07 19.05
N GLU A 235 2.44 12.32 18.99
CA GLU A 235 3.05 13.58 19.44
C GLU A 235 3.16 14.62 18.32
N GLY A 236 2.68 14.34 17.11
CA GLY A 236 2.80 15.23 15.97
C GLY A 236 4.25 15.48 15.50
N LEU A 237 5.16 14.55 15.79
CA LEU A 237 6.56 14.61 15.39
C LEU A 237 6.71 14.11 13.97
N VAL A 238 6.99 15.02 13.05
CA VAL A 238 7.01 14.77 11.60
C VAL A 238 8.41 14.92 11.05
N ASP A 239 8.97 13.83 10.51
CA ASP A 239 10.28 13.82 9.85
C ASP A 239 10.26 12.91 8.61
N SER A 240 10.67 13.43 7.47
CA SER A 240 10.74 12.68 6.22
C SER A 240 11.85 11.61 6.19
N ALA A 241 12.76 11.60 7.16
CA ALA A 241 13.68 10.48 7.40
C ALA A 241 12.96 9.25 8.02
N VAL A 242 11.76 9.47 8.56
CA VAL A 242 10.83 8.43 9.04
C VAL A 242 9.50 8.66 8.30
N PRO A 243 9.36 8.23 7.04
CA PRO A 243 8.25 8.63 6.18
C PRO A 243 6.87 8.35 6.79
N MET A 244 6.70 7.25 7.53
CA MET A 244 5.45 6.92 8.21
C MET A 244 5.00 8.02 9.20
N SER A 245 5.93 8.80 9.77
CA SER A 245 5.59 9.91 10.67
C SER A 245 4.85 11.04 9.97
N LEU A 246 4.93 11.10 8.63
CA LEU A 246 4.22 12.11 7.83
C LEU A 246 2.70 11.93 7.85
N LEU A 247 2.22 10.80 8.36
CA LEU A 247 0.79 10.50 8.53
C LEU A 247 0.18 11.15 9.77
N ALA A 248 1.01 11.87 10.56
CA ALA A 248 0.59 12.64 11.72
C ALA A 248 -0.32 13.84 11.36
#